data_da6b877b70b84d87f0b4d0b504e7d06f
#
_entry.id   da6b877b70b84d87f0b4d0b504e7d06f
#
_cell.length_a   1.000
_cell.length_b   1.000
_cell.length_c   1.000
_cell.angle_alpha   90.00
_cell.angle_beta   90.00
_cell.angle_gamma   90.00
#
_symmetry.space_group_name_H-M   'P 1'
#
loop_
_entity.id
_entity.type
_entity.pdbx_description
1 polymer ?
#
loop_
_entity_poly.entity_id
_entity_poly.type
_entity_poly.pdbx_seq_one_letter_code
_entity_poly.pdbx_strand_id
1 'polypeptide(L)'
;EGIKPHSLASMLEPLKSVQVWRFSLYYFFVFGGFVALSLWLPRYLIGVYGMDIRTAGMVAAAYSIPASLFRVYGGVLSDKFGARRVMYWTFSVSIACCFLLAYPPTDYVVHGIKEDITFSFGINVAGFIVLVFVLGFFMSLGKAAVFKHIPAYYPRHVGIVGGVVGMVGGLGGFFLPLTFGMLN
;
A
#
# COMPACT_ATOMS: atom_id res chain seq x y z
N GLU A 1 2.18 -33.88 28.96
CA GLU A 1 2.89 -34.06 27.68
C GLU A 1 3.80 -32.86 27.48
N GLY A 2 5.13 -33.09 27.61
CA GLY A 2 6.14 -32.05 27.56
C GLY A 2 6.24 -31.48 26.14
N ILE A 3 6.04 -30.17 26.01
CA ILE A 3 6.28 -29.40 24.78
C ILE A 3 7.77 -29.55 24.47
N LYS A 4 8.13 -30.38 23.48
CA LYS A 4 9.52 -30.46 23.00
C LYS A 4 9.93 -29.09 22.53
N PRO A 5 11.08 -28.54 23.01
CA PRO A 5 11.58 -27.26 22.51
C PRO A 5 11.82 -27.40 21.00
N HIS A 6 11.10 -26.59 20.22
CA HIS A 6 11.32 -26.53 18.78
C HIS A 6 12.76 -26.07 18.54
N SER A 7 13.54 -26.89 17.85
CA SER A 7 14.89 -26.50 17.41
C SER A 7 14.81 -25.23 16.58
N LEU A 8 15.75 -24.29 16.75
CA LEU A 8 15.83 -23.07 15.94
C LEU A 8 15.79 -23.40 14.43
N ALA A 9 16.39 -24.52 14.03
CA ALA A 9 16.36 -24.99 12.63
C ALA A 9 14.93 -25.30 12.15
N SER A 10 14.09 -25.93 12.99
CA SER A 10 12.69 -26.23 12.63
C SER A 10 11.82 -24.97 12.62
N MET A 11 12.18 -23.95 13.39
CA MET A 11 11.50 -22.66 13.41
C MET A 11 11.80 -21.84 12.15
N LEU A 12 12.99 -21.98 11.58
CA LEU A 12 13.42 -21.24 10.37
C LEU A 12 13.07 -21.97 9.08
N GLU A 13 12.57 -23.20 9.15
CA GLU A 13 12.19 -24.00 7.97
C GLU A 13 11.21 -23.27 7.04
N PRO A 14 10.14 -22.58 7.52
CA PRO A 14 9.21 -21.86 6.63
C PRO A 14 9.86 -20.77 5.80
N LEU A 15 11.02 -20.22 6.24
CA LEU A 15 11.73 -19.16 5.50
C LEU A 15 12.34 -19.64 4.17
N LYS A 16 12.49 -20.96 3.99
CA LYS A 16 12.91 -21.55 2.72
C LYS A 16 11.79 -21.51 1.66
N SER A 17 10.55 -21.28 2.08
CA SER A 17 9.40 -21.24 1.19
C SER A 17 9.28 -19.90 0.46
N VAL A 18 9.25 -19.94 -0.86
CA VAL A 18 9.01 -18.76 -1.72
C VAL A 18 7.67 -18.07 -1.36
N GLN A 19 6.71 -18.83 -0.83
CA GLN A 19 5.41 -18.32 -0.44
C GLN A 19 5.50 -17.32 0.73
N VAL A 20 6.40 -17.54 1.69
CA VAL A 20 6.64 -16.60 2.80
C VAL A 20 7.18 -15.27 2.27
N TRP A 21 8.11 -15.32 1.33
CA TRP A 21 8.67 -14.11 0.71
C TRP A 21 7.66 -13.37 -0.15
N ARG A 22 6.74 -14.10 -0.82
CA ARG A 22 5.60 -13.48 -1.51
C ARG A 22 4.69 -12.72 -0.55
N PHE A 23 4.32 -13.33 0.58
CA PHE A 23 3.52 -12.64 1.60
C PHE A 23 4.25 -11.45 2.20
N SER A 24 5.55 -11.57 2.41
CA SER A 24 6.41 -10.47 2.87
C SER A 24 6.42 -9.31 1.89
N LEU A 25 6.56 -9.60 0.59
CA LEU A 25 6.52 -8.59 -0.47
C LEU A 25 5.14 -7.94 -0.59
N TYR A 26 4.06 -8.72 -0.46
CA TYR A 26 2.70 -8.17 -0.44
C TYR A 26 2.52 -7.22 0.73
N TYR A 27 3.00 -7.60 1.91
CA TYR A 27 2.89 -6.76 3.10
C TYR A 27 3.82 -5.54 3.05
N PHE A 28 4.99 -5.67 2.45
CA PHE A 28 5.89 -4.55 2.14
C PHE A 28 5.15 -3.46 1.36
N PHE A 29 4.37 -3.85 0.35
CA PHE A 29 3.58 -2.91 -0.44
C PHE A 29 2.39 -2.36 0.35
N VAL A 30 1.48 -3.22 0.85
CA VAL A 30 0.21 -2.76 1.44
C VAL A 30 0.38 -2.09 2.80
N PHE A 31 1.41 -2.42 3.55
CA PHE A 31 1.74 -1.78 4.83
C PHE A 31 2.84 -0.73 4.67
N GLY A 32 3.98 -1.12 4.11
CA GLY A 32 5.12 -0.23 3.93
C GLY A 32 4.79 0.96 3.02
N GLY A 33 4.19 0.70 1.84
CA GLY A 33 3.72 1.73 0.93
C GLY A 33 2.66 2.65 1.55
N PHE A 34 1.74 2.09 2.33
CA PHE A 34 0.75 2.88 3.05
C PHE A 34 1.40 3.84 4.06
N VAL A 35 2.35 3.35 4.86
CA VAL A 35 3.07 4.18 5.84
C VAL A 35 3.89 5.25 5.13
N ALA A 36 4.57 4.89 4.05
CA ALA A 36 5.36 5.82 3.26
C ALA A 36 4.51 6.97 2.71
N LEU A 37 3.35 6.66 2.13
CA LEU A 37 2.41 7.68 1.64
C LEU A 37 1.89 8.56 2.77
N SER A 38 1.57 7.98 3.94
CA SER A 38 1.12 8.76 5.10
C SER A 38 2.14 9.80 5.55
N LEU A 39 3.43 9.46 5.53
CA LEU A 39 4.51 10.34 5.92
C LEU A 39 4.88 11.36 4.84
N TRP A 40 4.79 10.96 3.58
CA TRP A 40 5.17 11.79 2.44
C TRP A 40 4.07 12.77 2.00
N LEU A 41 2.81 12.40 2.18
CA LEU A 41 1.65 13.13 1.69
C LEU A 41 1.61 14.61 2.10
N PRO A 42 1.85 15.02 3.38
CA PRO A 42 1.84 16.42 3.75
C PRO A 42 2.88 17.23 2.98
N ARG A 43 4.11 16.72 2.89
CA ARG A 43 5.21 17.39 2.18
C ARG A 43 4.88 17.58 0.70
N TYR A 44 4.33 16.57 0.06
CA TYR A 44 3.92 16.62 -1.34
C TYR A 44 2.81 17.65 -1.58
N LEU A 45 1.77 17.67 -0.75
CA LEU A 45 0.66 18.61 -0.87
C LEU A 45 1.12 20.08 -0.69
N ILE A 46 2.06 20.30 0.21
CA ILE A 46 2.66 21.63 0.41
C ILE A 46 3.52 22.01 -0.81
N GLY A 47 4.42 21.13 -1.25
CA GLY A 47 5.39 21.41 -2.30
C GLY A 47 4.79 21.55 -3.69
N VAL A 48 3.86 20.68 -4.05
CA VAL A 48 3.30 20.61 -5.41
C VAL A 48 2.03 21.45 -5.56
N TYR A 49 1.16 21.41 -4.54
CA TYR A 49 -0.14 22.10 -4.61
C TYR A 49 -0.20 23.40 -3.80
N GLY A 50 0.89 23.78 -3.14
CA GLY A 50 0.95 25.03 -2.35
C GLY A 50 0.00 25.05 -1.14
N MET A 51 -0.40 23.87 -0.62
CA MET A 51 -1.28 23.80 0.55
C MET A 51 -0.58 24.34 1.80
N ASP A 52 -1.36 24.97 2.69
CA ASP A 52 -0.88 25.30 4.01
C ASP A 52 -0.64 24.04 4.86
N ILE A 53 0.28 24.14 5.81
CA ILE A 53 0.71 22.99 6.63
C ILE A 53 -0.43 22.37 7.43
N ARG A 54 -1.41 23.18 7.86
CA ARG A 54 -2.56 22.70 8.61
C ARG A 54 -3.49 21.85 7.74
N THR A 55 -3.83 22.33 6.55
CA THR A 55 -4.68 21.63 5.59
C THR A 55 -4.01 20.34 5.09
N ALA A 56 -2.72 20.41 4.73
CA ALA A 56 -1.96 19.24 4.32
C ALA A 56 -1.89 18.17 5.43
N GLY A 57 -1.70 18.58 6.68
CA GLY A 57 -1.75 17.68 7.84
C GLY A 57 -3.12 17.06 8.06
N MET A 58 -4.21 17.83 7.91
CA MET A 58 -5.57 17.30 8.01
C MET A 58 -5.88 16.27 6.91
N VAL A 59 -5.45 16.52 5.68
CA VAL A 59 -5.62 15.55 4.58
C VAL A 59 -4.85 14.26 4.87
N ALA A 60 -3.62 14.35 5.37
CA ALA A 60 -2.85 13.16 5.75
C ALA A 60 -3.47 12.39 6.92
N ALA A 61 -4.02 13.09 7.91
CA ALA A 61 -4.77 12.45 9.00
C ALA A 61 -6.06 11.79 8.49
N ALA A 62 -6.80 12.47 7.62
CA ALA A 62 -8.00 11.93 6.98
C ALA A 62 -7.69 10.71 6.09
N TYR A 63 -6.52 10.64 5.48
CA TYR A 63 -6.04 9.45 4.78
C TYR A 63 -5.75 8.30 5.77
N SER A 64 -4.99 8.56 6.82
CA SER A 64 -4.41 7.53 7.69
C SER A 64 -5.43 6.91 8.66
N ILE A 65 -6.30 7.73 9.26
CA ILE A 65 -7.23 7.30 10.32
C ILE A 65 -8.31 6.36 9.77
N PRO A 66 -9.10 6.74 8.73
CA PRO A 66 -10.13 5.84 8.18
C PRO A 66 -9.52 4.58 7.57
N ALA A 67 -8.39 4.70 6.87
CA ALA A 67 -7.73 3.55 6.30
C ALA A 67 -7.24 2.55 7.36
N SER A 68 -6.87 2.99 8.54
CA SER A 68 -6.54 2.10 9.66
C SER A 68 -7.78 1.34 10.17
N LEU A 69 -8.94 2.00 10.23
CA LEU A 69 -10.21 1.40 10.62
C LEU A 69 -10.74 0.42 9.57
N PHE A 70 -10.61 0.73 8.28
CA PHE A 70 -11.04 -0.14 7.18
C PHE A 70 -10.28 -1.47 7.11
N ARG A 71 -9.17 -1.63 7.84
CA ARG A 71 -8.50 -2.92 7.99
C ARG A 71 -9.43 -4.00 8.53
N VAL A 72 -10.38 -3.64 9.40
CA VAL A 72 -11.40 -4.57 9.93
C VAL A 72 -12.26 -5.13 8.79
N TYR A 73 -12.70 -4.26 7.87
CA TYR A 73 -13.46 -4.70 6.68
C TYR A 73 -12.66 -5.66 5.79
N GLY A 74 -11.35 -5.44 5.66
CA GLY A 74 -10.46 -6.36 4.94
C GLY A 74 -10.48 -7.78 5.54
N GLY A 75 -10.54 -7.88 6.86
CA GLY A 75 -10.74 -9.15 7.57
C GLY A 75 -12.07 -9.81 7.21
N VAL A 76 -13.18 -9.09 7.36
CA VAL A 76 -14.54 -9.57 7.06
C VAL A 76 -14.68 -9.98 5.58
N LEU A 77 -14.18 -9.16 4.66
CA LEU A 77 -14.20 -9.48 3.23
C LEU A 77 -13.36 -10.72 2.90
N SER A 78 -12.22 -10.87 3.59
CA SER A 78 -11.36 -12.04 3.42
C SER A 78 -12.02 -13.32 3.94
N ASP A 79 -12.84 -13.22 5.00
CA ASP A 79 -13.63 -14.35 5.49
C ASP A 79 -14.77 -14.71 4.53
N LYS A 80 -15.42 -13.70 3.94
CA LYS A 80 -16.58 -13.91 3.04
C LYS A 80 -16.19 -14.36 1.63
N PHE A 81 -15.17 -13.74 1.05
CA PHE A 81 -14.80 -13.92 -0.36
C PHE A 81 -13.47 -14.66 -0.56
N GLY A 82 -12.76 -14.92 0.52
CA GLY A 82 -11.42 -15.51 0.51
C GLY A 82 -10.32 -14.45 0.38
N ALA A 83 -9.27 -14.59 1.18
CA ALA A 83 -8.16 -13.63 1.24
C ALA A 83 -7.45 -13.43 -0.10
N ARG A 84 -7.36 -14.48 -0.95
CA ARG A 84 -6.77 -14.39 -2.29
C ARG A 84 -7.53 -13.40 -3.19
N ARG A 85 -8.85 -13.44 -3.18
CA ARG A 85 -9.68 -12.55 -4.01
C ARG A 85 -9.56 -11.11 -3.55
N VAL A 86 -9.54 -10.87 -2.24
CA VAL A 86 -9.32 -9.53 -1.67
C VAL A 86 -7.94 -8.99 -2.06
N MET A 87 -6.90 -9.83 -2.10
CA MET A 87 -5.57 -9.42 -2.58
C MET A 87 -5.59 -9.05 -4.07
N TYR A 88 -6.29 -9.79 -4.91
CA TYR A 88 -6.42 -9.42 -6.34
C TYR A 88 -7.10 -8.06 -6.49
N TRP A 89 -8.19 -7.79 -5.77
CA TRP A 89 -8.83 -6.47 -5.78
C TRP A 89 -7.88 -5.38 -5.31
N THR A 90 -7.17 -5.62 -4.21
CA THR A 90 -6.19 -4.68 -3.67
C THR A 90 -5.14 -4.33 -4.71
N PHE A 91 -4.49 -5.32 -5.32
CA PHE A 91 -3.42 -5.04 -6.27
C PHE A 91 -3.93 -4.45 -7.58
N SER A 92 -5.05 -4.93 -8.12
CA SER A 92 -5.61 -4.39 -9.37
C SER A 92 -5.96 -2.90 -9.24
N VAL A 93 -6.66 -2.53 -8.16
CA VAL A 93 -7.01 -1.12 -7.93
C VAL A 93 -5.76 -0.30 -7.60
N SER A 94 -4.82 -0.85 -6.81
CA SER A 94 -3.58 -0.15 -6.49
C SER A 94 -2.74 0.14 -7.73
N ILE A 95 -2.62 -0.82 -8.66
CA ILE A 95 -1.92 -0.63 -9.94
C ILE A 95 -2.58 0.48 -10.75
N ALA A 96 -3.92 0.46 -10.87
CA ALA A 96 -4.65 1.51 -11.58
C ALA A 96 -4.45 2.89 -10.93
N CYS A 97 -4.57 2.99 -9.61
CA CYS A 97 -4.33 4.24 -8.88
C CYS A 97 -2.88 4.73 -9.04
N CYS A 98 -1.90 3.85 -8.90
CA CYS A 98 -0.48 4.22 -9.05
C CYS A 98 -0.18 4.66 -10.49
N PHE A 99 -0.75 3.99 -11.50
CA PHE A 99 -0.60 4.38 -12.90
C PHE A 99 -1.14 5.79 -13.14
N LEU A 100 -2.35 6.08 -12.65
CA LEU A 100 -2.95 7.40 -12.78
C LEU A 100 -2.14 8.47 -12.01
N LEU A 101 -1.72 8.16 -10.78
CA LEU A 101 -0.93 9.09 -9.95
C LEU A 101 0.47 9.36 -10.53
N ALA A 102 1.05 8.40 -11.26
CA ALA A 102 2.34 8.55 -11.90
C ALA A 102 2.28 9.33 -13.23
N TYR A 103 1.07 9.60 -13.75
CA TYR A 103 0.91 10.30 -15.01
C TYR A 103 1.29 11.78 -14.85
N PRO A 104 2.32 12.28 -15.58
CA PRO A 104 2.75 13.67 -15.46
C PRO A 104 1.72 14.62 -16.08
N PRO A 105 1.61 15.86 -15.60
CA PRO A 105 0.87 16.88 -16.30
C PRO A 105 1.49 17.07 -17.69
N THR A 106 0.68 16.88 -18.72
CA THR A 106 1.13 16.85 -20.11
C THR A 106 0.26 17.78 -20.94
N ASP A 107 0.91 18.66 -21.68
CA ASP A 107 0.26 19.51 -22.66
C ASP A 107 0.32 18.85 -24.02
N TYR A 108 -0.84 18.60 -24.60
CA TYR A 108 -0.99 18.02 -25.92
C TYR A 108 -1.26 19.14 -26.92
N VAL A 109 -0.47 19.20 -27.96
CA VAL A 109 -0.68 20.09 -29.11
C VAL A 109 -1.03 19.23 -30.31
N VAL A 110 -2.26 19.34 -30.76
CA VAL A 110 -2.73 18.66 -31.99
C VAL A 110 -2.64 19.67 -33.11
N HIS A 111 -1.69 19.48 -34.01
CA HIS A 111 -1.55 20.35 -35.20
C HIS A 111 -2.69 20.12 -36.18
N GLY A 112 -3.61 21.05 -36.20
CA GLY A 112 -4.72 21.07 -37.18
C GLY A 112 -4.37 21.80 -38.48
N ILE A 113 -5.16 21.61 -39.50
CA ILE A 113 -4.96 22.29 -40.83
C ILE A 113 -5.17 23.80 -40.72
N LYS A 114 -6.01 24.27 -39.81
CA LYS A 114 -6.36 25.69 -39.66
C LYS A 114 -5.81 26.30 -38.37
N GLU A 115 -5.83 25.55 -37.27
CA GLU A 115 -5.44 26.01 -35.95
C GLU A 115 -4.86 24.85 -35.17
N ASP A 116 -3.87 25.13 -34.31
CA ASP A 116 -3.34 24.16 -33.33
C ASP A 116 -4.30 24.09 -32.14
N ILE A 117 -4.74 22.89 -31.80
CA ILE A 117 -5.60 22.65 -30.65
C ILE A 117 -4.69 22.20 -29.49
N THR A 118 -4.61 23.03 -28.46
CA THR A 118 -3.86 22.69 -27.23
C THR A 118 -4.84 22.27 -26.15
N PHE A 119 -4.59 21.12 -25.53
CA PHE A 119 -5.27 20.72 -24.31
C PHE A 119 -4.26 20.16 -23.31
N SER A 120 -4.42 20.53 -22.04
CA SER A 120 -3.60 20.03 -20.95
C SER A 120 -4.33 18.93 -20.19
N PHE A 121 -3.65 17.82 -19.97
CA PHE A 121 -4.12 16.75 -19.10
C PHE A 121 -3.22 16.70 -17.86
N GLY A 122 -3.84 16.89 -16.70
CA GLY A 122 -3.15 16.82 -15.41
C GLY A 122 -4.13 16.48 -14.30
N ILE A 123 -3.66 15.82 -13.26
CA ILE A 123 -4.48 15.49 -12.11
C ILE A 123 -4.53 16.73 -11.20
N ASN A 124 -5.72 17.29 -11.02
CA ASN A 124 -5.92 18.35 -10.04
C ASN A 124 -5.82 17.81 -8.62
N VAL A 125 -5.68 18.69 -7.64
CA VAL A 125 -5.52 18.32 -6.22
C VAL A 125 -6.67 17.45 -5.70
N ALA A 126 -7.91 17.70 -6.13
CA ALA A 126 -9.05 16.90 -5.71
C ALA A 126 -8.97 15.48 -6.26
N GLY A 127 -8.65 15.31 -7.55
CA GLY A 127 -8.42 14.00 -8.17
C GLY A 127 -7.26 13.25 -7.52
N PHE A 128 -6.16 13.94 -7.21
CA PHE A 128 -5.03 13.37 -6.49
C PHE A 128 -5.46 12.83 -5.11
N ILE A 129 -6.15 13.64 -4.32
CA ILE A 129 -6.63 13.25 -2.99
C ILE A 129 -7.56 12.03 -3.10
N VAL A 130 -8.51 12.03 -4.03
CA VAL A 130 -9.44 10.89 -4.22
C VAL A 130 -8.67 9.62 -4.57
N LEU A 131 -7.72 9.67 -5.51
CA LEU A 131 -6.92 8.50 -5.91
C LEU A 131 -6.09 7.96 -4.75
N VAL A 132 -5.46 8.84 -3.97
CA VAL A 132 -4.67 8.44 -2.78
C VAL A 132 -5.57 7.81 -1.72
N PHE A 133 -6.78 8.33 -1.50
CA PHE A 133 -7.75 7.74 -0.57
C PHE A 133 -8.22 6.37 -1.02
N VAL A 134 -8.57 6.20 -2.29
CA VAL A 134 -8.93 4.90 -2.87
C VAL A 134 -7.79 3.90 -2.71
N LEU A 135 -6.56 4.32 -3.02
CA LEU A 135 -5.36 3.51 -2.85
C LEU A 135 -5.19 3.08 -1.38
N GLY A 136 -5.28 4.01 -0.43
CA GLY A 136 -5.18 3.75 1.00
C GLY A 136 -6.25 2.80 1.52
N PHE A 137 -7.48 2.94 1.03
CA PHE A 137 -8.59 2.05 1.36
C PHE A 137 -8.27 0.60 0.93
N PHE A 138 -7.89 0.38 -0.33
CA PHE A 138 -7.56 -0.96 -0.82
C PHE A 138 -6.30 -1.53 -0.17
N MET A 139 -5.27 -0.72 0.07
CA MET A 139 -4.11 -1.15 0.85
C MET A 139 -4.52 -1.61 2.26
N SER A 140 -5.50 -0.95 2.86
CA SER A 140 -6.04 -1.33 4.17
C SER A 140 -6.70 -2.69 4.16
N LEU A 141 -7.50 -2.99 3.14
CA LEU A 141 -8.08 -4.33 2.93
C LEU A 141 -6.97 -5.38 2.76
N GLY A 142 -5.97 -5.06 1.97
CA GLY A 142 -4.82 -5.94 1.71
C GLY A 142 -4.01 -6.27 2.95
N LYS A 143 -3.83 -5.31 3.87
CA LYS A 143 -3.15 -5.55 5.16
C LYS A 143 -3.78 -6.70 5.95
N ALA A 144 -5.09 -6.75 6.02
CA ALA A 144 -5.81 -7.84 6.69
C ALA A 144 -5.74 -9.15 5.89
N ALA A 145 -5.92 -9.05 4.56
CA ALA A 145 -5.91 -10.22 3.68
C ALA A 145 -4.58 -10.99 3.72
N VAL A 146 -3.44 -10.30 3.77
CA VAL A 146 -2.13 -10.97 3.90
C VAL A 146 -2.07 -11.79 5.18
N PHE A 147 -2.47 -11.23 6.32
CA PHE A 147 -2.44 -11.97 7.59
C PHE A 147 -3.46 -13.10 7.66
N LYS A 148 -4.55 -13.06 6.89
CA LYS A 148 -5.48 -14.18 6.75
C LYS A 148 -4.92 -15.35 5.94
N HIS A 149 -3.98 -15.09 5.04
CA HIS A 149 -3.27 -16.16 4.31
C HIS A 149 -2.36 -16.98 5.22
N ILE A 150 -1.70 -16.35 6.19
CA ILE A 150 -0.65 -16.99 6.99
C ILE A 150 -1.17 -18.24 7.71
N PRO A 151 -2.23 -18.21 8.53
CA PRO A 151 -2.71 -19.41 9.20
C PRO A 151 -3.29 -20.47 8.23
N ALA A 152 -3.78 -20.07 7.07
CA ALA A 152 -4.29 -20.99 6.06
C ALA A 152 -3.17 -21.84 5.42
N TYR A 153 -1.99 -21.27 5.22
CA TYR A 153 -0.84 -21.94 4.61
C TYR A 153 0.17 -22.49 5.63
N TYR A 154 0.29 -21.85 6.79
CA TYR A 154 1.28 -22.17 7.82
C TYR A 154 0.65 -22.27 9.22
N PRO A 155 -0.32 -23.20 9.46
CA PRO A 155 -1.05 -23.28 10.72
C PRO A 155 -0.16 -23.57 11.92
N ARG A 156 0.96 -24.29 11.70
CA ARG A 156 1.94 -24.63 12.76
C ARG A 156 3.00 -23.55 13.01
N HIS A 157 3.16 -22.58 12.11
CA HIS A 157 4.25 -21.60 12.14
C HIS A 157 3.72 -20.15 11.99
N VAL A 158 2.46 -19.91 12.39
CA VAL A 158 1.78 -18.60 12.21
C VAL A 158 2.58 -17.45 12.80
N GLY A 159 3.15 -17.64 14.01
CA GLY A 159 3.92 -16.60 14.70
C GLY A 159 5.21 -16.24 13.96
N ILE A 160 5.96 -17.24 13.49
CA ILE A 160 7.24 -17.02 12.81
C ILE A 160 7.02 -16.37 11.44
N VAL A 161 6.11 -16.94 10.64
CA VAL A 161 5.80 -16.41 9.32
C VAL A 161 5.20 -15.01 9.44
N GLY A 162 4.28 -14.80 10.39
CA GLY A 162 3.68 -13.49 10.65
C GLY A 162 4.72 -12.46 11.11
N GLY A 163 5.67 -12.87 11.94
CA GLY A 163 6.78 -12.02 12.39
C GLY A 163 7.68 -11.57 11.23
N VAL A 164 8.07 -12.49 10.35
CA VAL A 164 8.91 -12.18 9.18
C VAL A 164 8.16 -11.29 8.19
N VAL A 165 6.91 -11.60 7.89
CA VAL A 165 6.05 -10.78 7.03
C VAL A 165 5.89 -9.37 7.62
N GLY A 166 5.65 -9.27 8.94
CA GLY A 166 5.54 -7.98 9.64
C GLY A 166 6.85 -7.19 9.62
N MET A 167 7.99 -7.85 9.83
CA MET A 167 9.32 -7.22 9.78
C MET A 167 9.61 -6.64 8.39
N VAL A 168 9.41 -7.43 7.33
CA VAL A 168 9.64 -6.96 5.96
C VAL A 168 8.69 -5.81 5.59
N GLY A 169 7.43 -5.86 6.03
CA GLY A 169 6.50 -4.75 5.88
C GLY A 169 6.94 -3.48 6.62
N GLY A 170 7.46 -3.64 7.84
CA GLY A 170 8.05 -2.54 8.61
C GLY A 170 9.24 -1.90 7.91
N LEU A 171 10.13 -2.73 7.31
CA LEU A 171 11.24 -2.25 6.49
C LEU A 171 10.74 -1.42 5.29
N GLY A 172 9.62 -1.81 4.66
CA GLY A 172 8.99 -1.01 3.62
C GLY A 172 8.58 0.39 4.11
N GLY A 173 7.99 0.46 5.30
CA GLY A 173 7.63 1.73 5.93
C GLY A 173 8.83 2.60 6.31
N PHE A 174 10.02 2.02 6.43
CA PHE A 174 11.26 2.74 6.66
C PHE A 174 11.95 3.18 5.35
N PHE A 175 12.19 2.24 4.43
CA PHE A 175 12.96 2.52 3.22
C PHE A 175 12.21 3.37 2.19
N LEU A 176 10.89 3.15 2.00
CA LEU A 176 10.14 3.89 0.99
C LEU A 176 10.06 5.40 1.26
N PRO A 177 9.83 5.90 2.49
CA PRO A 177 9.89 7.33 2.75
C PRO A 177 11.27 7.94 2.47
N LEU A 178 12.35 7.20 2.75
CA LEU A 178 13.71 7.64 2.41
C LEU A 178 13.91 7.80 0.91
N THR A 179 13.44 6.82 0.11
CA THR A 179 13.52 6.91 -1.35
C THR A 179 12.69 8.08 -1.90
N PHE A 180 11.50 8.31 -1.36
CA PHE A 180 10.67 9.46 -1.75
C PHE A 180 11.33 10.80 -1.38
N GLY A 181 12.04 10.85 -0.24
CA GLY A 181 12.79 12.03 0.16
C GLY A 181 14.02 12.32 -0.69
N MET A 182 14.61 11.31 -1.32
CA MET A 182 15.77 11.45 -2.22
C MET A 182 15.37 11.84 -3.65
N LEU A 183 14.14 11.55 -4.06
CA LEU A 183 13.62 11.81 -5.41
C LEU A 183 12.93 13.19 -5.53
N ASN A 184 12.73 13.88 -4.43
CA ASN A 184 12.21 15.24 -4.33
C ASN A 184 13.38 16.21 -3.95
#